data_7e1317bef69ea9980cc5351e315a311d
#
_entry.id   7e1317bef69ea9980cc5351e315a311d
#
_cell.length_a   1.000
_cell.length_b   1.000
_cell.length_c   1.000
_cell.angle_alpha   90.00
_cell.angle_beta   90.00
_cell.angle_gamma   90.00
#
_symmetry.space_group_name_H-M   'P 1'
#
loop_
_entity.id
_entity.type
_entity.pdbx_description
1 polymer ?
#
loop_
_entity_poly.entity_id
_entity_poly.type
_entity_poly.pdbx_seq_one_letter_code
_entity_poly.pdbx_strand_id
1 'polypeptide(L)'
;MPIRFLSQVSLFLVFLTLPNFLSASSESVLCPLLAWGGEEREYGSDGHNGDVGRKGRQGRDGQSLTVFADGSPMNLELSGEDGLDGEDGRNGSDARCSNQDWDVRYDLRGADGGNGGDGGDGGDGGNGGSLTVHYTNLADLRSIYVRAEGGRVGRPGRSGYGGEGCQCRKRRWEETTCTGTPGSPDYSCKTEEFSCTDGKDGRDGRDGRDGNLGRLGTLAIINSTEPLLPDQPTATVAMSQLQGKLFTLSKNKWQTKIGAISLLAPGSIIDNQYREFVERIESSFELVWNAPRSIRDFPGQENVTLALQDDRQVAVDFPEEVWVEGKTSQQEGITQFIVSNAIHQQEVTQLTRADFSGNGTNLTFSLVDKAGKSDLITTEFWIKYRTARTLPGFRRTADYRTQYEGNIPEGLVSRHNNHFTLNLGKLPIESEYLKPGVEVDIELIATRSFAGRSTEQKIDWRGEIKR
;
A
#
# COMPACT_ATOMS: atom_id res chain seq x y z
N MET A 1 18.32 -9.31 40.65
CA MET A 1 18.15 -10.45 39.77
C MET A 1 17.25 -10.01 38.61
N PRO A 2 17.77 -9.85 37.41
CA PRO A 2 16.94 -9.51 36.25
C PRO A 2 16.66 -10.78 35.43
N ILE A 3 15.39 -11.00 35.16
CA ILE A 3 14.92 -12.09 34.27
C ILE A 3 14.84 -11.49 32.85
N ARG A 4 15.67 -12.05 31.97
CA ARG A 4 15.62 -11.78 30.51
C ARG A 4 14.53 -12.63 29.89
N PHE A 5 13.59 -12.02 29.18
CA PHE A 5 12.74 -12.70 28.23
C PHE A 5 13.32 -12.56 26.82
N LEU A 6 13.68 -13.68 26.23
CA LEU A 6 14.02 -13.80 24.80
C LEU A 6 12.70 -13.91 24.02
N SER A 7 12.52 -13.02 23.09
CA SER A 7 11.47 -13.09 22.06
C SER A 7 12.06 -13.84 20.85
N GLN A 8 11.53 -15.03 20.57
CA GLN A 8 11.77 -15.77 19.33
C GLN A 8 10.87 -15.20 18.22
N VAL A 9 11.49 -14.65 17.20
CA VAL A 9 10.83 -14.31 15.93
C VAL A 9 10.91 -15.54 15.03
N SER A 10 9.77 -16.19 14.79
CA SER A 10 9.65 -17.29 13.82
C SER A 10 9.47 -16.72 12.41
N LEU A 11 10.49 -16.93 11.59
CA LEU A 11 10.49 -16.61 10.16
C LEU A 11 9.79 -17.76 9.41
N PHE A 12 8.59 -17.53 8.88
CA PHE A 12 7.94 -18.47 7.97
C PHE A 12 8.45 -18.26 6.54
N LEU A 13 9.27 -19.20 6.07
CA LEU A 13 9.63 -19.32 4.66
C LEU A 13 8.48 -20.03 3.92
N VAL A 14 7.83 -19.33 3.02
CA VAL A 14 6.87 -19.93 2.08
C VAL A 14 7.64 -20.38 0.84
N PHE A 15 7.77 -21.70 0.66
CA PHE A 15 8.24 -22.31 -0.58
C PHE A 15 7.08 -22.31 -1.60
N LEU A 16 7.21 -21.52 -2.65
CA LEU A 16 6.37 -21.62 -3.85
C LEU A 16 6.96 -22.68 -4.77
N THR A 17 6.31 -23.83 -4.87
CA THR A 17 6.58 -24.85 -5.88
C THR A 17 5.87 -24.48 -7.18
N LEU A 18 6.62 -24.22 -8.24
CA LEU A 18 6.14 -24.11 -9.61
C LEU A 18 5.95 -25.50 -10.23
N PRO A 19 4.86 -25.78 -10.96
CA PRO A 19 4.73 -27.03 -11.70
C PRO A 19 5.51 -26.97 -13.01
N ASN A 20 6.30 -28.02 -13.25
CA ASN A 20 6.95 -28.30 -14.53
C ASN A 20 5.94 -28.54 -15.63
N PHE A 21 5.91 -27.69 -16.65
CA PHE A 21 5.28 -27.99 -17.93
C PHE A 21 6.32 -28.69 -18.82
N LEU A 22 6.11 -29.98 -19.06
CA LEU A 22 6.72 -30.69 -20.18
C LEU A 22 6.09 -30.17 -21.48
N SER A 23 6.88 -29.47 -22.31
CA SER A 23 6.51 -29.21 -23.70
C SER A 23 7.22 -30.19 -24.63
N ALA A 24 6.43 -30.83 -25.44
CA ALA A 24 6.87 -31.77 -26.46
C ALA A 24 7.75 -31.09 -27.51
N SER A 25 8.87 -31.74 -27.79
CA SER A 25 9.80 -31.41 -28.86
C SER A 25 9.16 -31.66 -30.22
N SER A 26 8.96 -30.63 -31.04
CA SER A 26 8.85 -30.75 -32.49
C SER A 26 10.26 -30.65 -33.06
N GLU A 27 10.78 -31.76 -33.56
CA GLU A 27 11.97 -31.79 -34.39
C GLU A 27 11.70 -31.05 -35.70
N SER A 28 12.15 -29.81 -35.79
CA SER A 28 12.39 -29.13 -37.05
C SER A 28 13.82 -29.37 -37.45
N VAL A 29 14.03 -30.14 -38.52
CA VAL A 29 15.32 -30.32 -39.18
C VAL A 29 15.76 -28.95 -39.71
N LEU A 30 16.57 -28.24 -38.95
CA LEU A 30 17.31 -27.08 -39.40
C LEU A 30 18.61 -27.57 -40.01
N CYS A 31 18.70 -27.37 -41.32
CA CYS A 31 19.94 -27.41 -42.08
C CYS A 31 21.00 -26.56 -41.38
N PRO A 32 22.17 -27.06 -41.03
CA PRO A 32 23.20 -26.19 -40.48
C PRO A 32 23.72 -25.29 -41.58
N LEU A 33 23.22 -24.04 -41.60
CA LEU A 33 24.02 -22.95 -42.19
C LEU A 33 25.31 -22.90 -41.36
N LEU A 34 26.40 -23.43 -41.93
CA LEU A 34 27.76 -23.18 -41.45
C LEU A 34 28.00 -21.67 -41.45
N ALA A 35 27.67 -21.04 -40.34
CA ALA A 35 28.22 -19.74 -40.04
C ALA A 35 29.71 -19.96 -39.80
N TRP A 36 30.51 -19.62 -40.77
CA TRP A 36 31.93 -19.40 -40.62
C TRP A 36 32.10 -18.12 -39.78
N GLY A 37 31.91 -18.25 -38.47
CA GLY A 37 32.37 -17.26 -37.50
C GLY A 37 33.85 -17.56 -37.27
N GLY A 38 34.74 -16.76 -37.84
CA GLY A 38 36.14 -16.79 -37.44
C GLY A 38 36.20 -16.61 -35.93
N GLU A 39 37.03 -17.36 -35.24
CA GLU A 39 37.29 -17.25 -33.80
C GLU A 39 37.83 -15.84 -33.53
N GLU A 40 37.02 -14.96 -32.96
CA GLU A 40 37.45 -13.61 -32.56
C GLU A 40 38.20 -13.72 -31.23
N ARG A 41 39.42 -13.20 -31.15
CA ARG A 41 40.18 -13.18 -29.93
C ARG A 41 40.53 -11.77 -29.49
N GLU A 42 40.47 -11.56 -28.19
CA GLU A 42 40.79 -10.29 -27.57
C GLU A 42 42.30 -10.12 -27.41
N TYR A 43 42.83 -8.96 -27.76
CA TYR A 43 44.20 -8.58 -27.44
C TYR A 43 44.23 -7.47 -26.40
N GLY A 44 45.13 -7.63 -25.42
CA GLY A 44 45.18 -6.77 -24.26
C GLY A 44 44.44 -7.35 -23.06
N SER A 45 44.09 -6.53 -22.13
CA SER A 45 43.22 -6.86 -21.02
C SER A 45 42.36 -5.65 -20.68
N ASP A 46 41.09 -5.90 -20.33
CA ASP A 46 40.13 -4.89 -20.01
C ASP A 46 40.59 -3.95 -18.89
N GLY A 47 40.14 -2.70 -18.99
CA GLY A 47 40.25 -1.72 -17.93
C GLY A 47 39.33 -2.07 -16.74
N HIS A 48 39.75 -1.71 -15.56
CA HIS A 48 38.94 -1.90 -14.36
C HIS A 48 37.93 -0.74 -14.24
N ASN A 49 36.70 -1.06 -13.85
CA ASN A 49 35.70 -0.03 -13.56
C ASN A 49 36.13 0.80 -12.34
N GLY A 50 35.85 2.08 -12.36
CA GLY A 50 36.01 2.98 -11.22
C GLY A 50 35.04 2.64 -10.09
N ASP A 51 35.47 2.83 -8.86
CA ASP A 51 34.60 2.68 -7.69
C ASP A 51 33.54 3.77 -7.67
N VAL A 52 32.34 3.42 -7.22
CA VAL A 52 31.23 4.37 -6.99
C VAL A 52 31.53 5.19 -5.73
N GLY A 53 31.33 6.50 -5.81
CA GLY A 53 31.42 7.42 -4.67
C GLY A 53 30.39 7.07 -3.59
N ARG A 54 30.78 7.21 -2.34
CA ARG A 54 29.86 6.95 -1.22
C ARG A 54 28.90 8.12 -1.05
N LYS A 55 27.65 7.80 -0.66
CA LYS A 55 26.66 8.81 -0.28
C LYS A 55 27.13 9.61 0.95
N GLY A 56 26.94 10.93 0.92
CA GLY A 56 27.15 11.80 2.06
C GLY A 56 26.23 11.41 3.23
N ARG A 57 26.74 11.53 4.45
CA ARG A 57 25.96 11.24 5.65
C ARG A 57 24.95 12.36 5.89
N GLN A 58 23.73 11.99 6.28
CA GLN A 58 22.70 12.92 6.72
C GLN A 58 23.12 13.67 7.97
N GLY A 59 22.82 14.98 8.04
CA GLY A 59 22.95 15.82 9.24
C GLY A 59 21.98 15.33 10.33
N ARG A 60 22.36 15.52 11.58
CA ARG A 60 21.50 15.19 12.72
C ARG A 60 20.45 16.28 12.90
N ASP A 61 19.24 15.89 13.31
CA ASP A 61 18.22 16.86 13.73
C ASP A 61 18.65 17.63 14.99
N GLY A 62 18.22 18.88 15.10
CA GLY A 62 18.38 19.69 16.28
C GLY A 62 17.63 19.11 17.47
N GLN A 63 18.12 19.38 18.67
CA GLN A 63 17.51 18.87 19.89
C GLN A 63 16.16 19.54 20.17
N SER A 64 15.18 18.76 20.66
CA SER A 64 13.93 19.31 21.18
C SER A 64 14.12 19.74 22.62
N LEU A 65 13.64 20.93 22.96
CA LEU A 65 13.82 21.52 24.31
C LEU A 65 12.49 22.04 24.87
N THR A 66 12.29 21.86 26.18
CA THR A 66 11.20 22.48 26.92
C THR A 66 11.77 23.45 27.94
N VAL A 67 11.30 24.68 27.93
CA VAL A 67 11.76 25.74 28.83
C VAL A 67 10.59 26.46 29.51
N PHE A 68 10.87 27.17 30.59
CA PHE A 68 9.93 28.06 31.24
C PHE A 68 10.40 29.52 31.04
N ALA A 69 9.50 30.35 30.48
CA ALA A 69 9.77 31.78 30.28
C ALA A 69 9.39 32.53 31.57
N ASP A 70 10.39 33.02 32.27
CA ASP A 70 10.29 33.86 33.49
C ASP A 70 10.74 35.31 33.26
N GLY A 71 10.96 35.68 32.00
CA GLY A 71 11.48 36.99 31.60
C GLY A 71 13.02 37.08 31.58
N SER A 72 13.73 36.05 32.06
CA SER A 72 15.19 36.00 31.98
C SER A 72 15.63 35.76 30.52
N PRO A 73 16.70 36.43 30.04
CA PRO A 73 17.21 36.21 28.68
C PRO A 73 17.70 34.76 28.47
N MET A 74 17.22 34.11 27.39
CA MET A 74 17.68 32.80 26.98
C MET A 74 18.19 32.84 25.53
N ASN A 75 19.30 32.12 25.29
CA ASN A 75 19.84 31.93 23.95
C ASN A 75 19.92 30.44 23.63
N LEU A 76 19.07 29.99 22.71
CA LEU A 76 18.84 28.58 22.43
C LEU A 76 19.29 28.25 21.03
N GLU A 77 20.23 27.30 20.90
CA GLU A 77 20.71 26.77 19.62
C GLU A 77 20.13 25.38 19.42
N LEU A 78 19.17 25.29 18.51
CA LEU A 78 18.40 24.07 18.20
C LEU A 78 18.49 23.73 16.69
N SER A 79 19.49 24.28 15.98
CA SER A 79 19.63 24.03 14.54
C SER A 79 20.03 22.58 14.25
N GLY A 80 19.57 22.08 13.12
CA GLY A 80 20.02 20.80 12.58
C GLY A 80 21.43 20.91 12.01
N GLU A 81 22.15 19.79 11.98
CA GLU A 81 23.48 19.70 11.37
C GLU A 81 23.36 19.69 9.84
N ASP A 82 24.41 20.21 9.16
CA ASP A 82 24.52 20.12 7.70
C ASP A 82 24.73 18.67 7.26
N GLY A 83 24.18 18.30 6.12
CA GLY A 83 24.49 17.06 5.43
C GLY A 83 25.92 17.07 4.89
N LEU A 84 26.59 15.94 4.87
CA LEU A 84 27.92 15.81 4.31
C LEU A 84 27.87 15.66 2.79
N ASP A 85 28.93 16.12 2.11
CA ASP A 85 29.07 15.96 0.67
C ASP A 85 29.21 14.46 0.29
N GLY A 86 28.70 14.10 -0.87
CA GLY A 86 28.94 12.80 -1.49
C GLY A 86 30.38 12.70 -2.00
N GLU A 87 30.95 11.50 -1.98
CA GLU A 87 32.28 11.26 -2.52
C GLU A 87 32.23 11.22 -4.06
N ASP A 88 33.31 11.66 -4.70
CA ASP A 88 33.45 11.55 -6.14
C ASP A 88 33.60 10.07 -6.55
N GLY A 89 33.04 9.69 -7.67
CA GLY A 89 33.29 8.43 -8.33
C GLY A 89 34.72 8.40 -8.90
N ARG A 90 35.31 7.23 -8.92
CA ARG A 90 36.67 7.06 -9.48
C ARG A 90 36.59 6.85 -10.98
N ASN A 91 37.66 7.29 -11.68
CA ASN A 91 37.80 7.02 -13.10
C ASN A 91 37.98 5.51 -13.33
N GLY A 92 37.40 5.02 -14.41
CA GLY A 92 37.77 3.74 -14.99
C GLY A 92 39.21 3.78 -15.48
N SER A 93 39.89 2.65 -15.47
CA SER A 93 41.23 2.59 -16.04
C SER A 93 41.19 2.28 -17.54
N ASP A 94 42.20 2.76 -18.26
CA ASP A 94 42.38 2.35 -19.64
C ASP A 94 42.64 0.88 -19.77
N ALA A 95 42.28 0.29 -20.88
CA ALA A 95 42.65 -1.08 -21.21
C ALA A 95 44.18 -1.19 -21.35
N ARG A 96 44.72 -2.31 -20.89
CA ARG A 96 46.15 -2.57 -21.06
C ARG A 96 46.39 -3.23 -22.41
N CYS A 97 46.77 -2.46 -23.39
CA CYS A 97 47.00 -2.92 -24.75
C CYS A 97 48.33 -3.63 -24.88
N SER A 98 48.30 -4.92 -25.28
CA SER A 98 49.50 -5.63 -25.75
C SER A 98 49.81 -5.22 -27.18
N ASN A 99 50.92 -5.71 -27.75
CA ASN A 99 51.18 -5.55 -29.17
C ASN A 99 50.12 -6.35 -29.96
N GLN A 100 49.52 -5.72 -30.95
CA GLN A 100 48.59 -6.38 -31.86
C GLN A 100 49.39 -7.33 -32.77
N ASP A 101 49.07 -8.63 -32.73
CA ASP A 101 49.56 -9.62 -33.65
C ASP A 101 48.71 -9.60 -34.91
N TRP A 102 49.33 -9.30 -36.08
CA TRP A 102 48.59 -9.18 -37.37
C TRP A 102 48.97 -10.28 -38.38
N ASP A 103 49.72 -11.27 -37.98
CA ASP A 103 50.08 -12.50 -38.70
C ASP A 103 49.33 -13.74 -38.19
N VAL A 104 48.22 -13.50 -37.53
CA VAL A 104 47.34 -14.52 -36.95
C VAL A 104 46.17 -14.83 -37.88
N ARG A 105 45.60 -16.05 -37.72
CA ARG A 105 44.52 -16.59 -38.57
C ARG A 105 43.17 -16.58 -37.85
N TYR A 106 42.88 -15.46 -37.17
CA TYR A 106 41.61 -15.19 -36.48
C TYR A 106 41.42 -13.69 -36.39
N ASP A 107 40.16 -13.30 -36.27
CA ASP A 107 39.82 -11.88 -36.06
C ASP A 107 40.29 -11.47 -34.66
N LEU A 108 40.66 -10.19 -34.52
CA LEU A 108 41.05 -9.58 -33.26
C LEU A 108 40.05 -8.54 -32.81
N ARG A 109 39.87 -8.45 -31.52
CA ARG A 109 39.18 -7.36 -30.87
C ARG A 109 40.06 -6.74 -29.79
N GLY A 110 40.12 -5.43 -29.75
CA GLY A 110 40.79 -4.74 -28.64
C GLY A 110 40.04 -4.89 -27.32
N ALA A 111 40.78 -4.97 -26.23
CA ALA A 111 40.24 -4.99 -24.89
C ALA A 111 39.49 -3.68 -24.58
N ASP A 112 38.41 -3.76 -23.83
CA ASP A 112 37.54 -2.62 -23.52
C ASP A 112 38.11 -1.80 -22.34
N GLY A 113 37.90 -0.48 -22.35
CA GLY A 113 38.17 0.41 -21.22
C GLY A 113 37.17 0.22 -20.07
N GLY A 114 37.63 0.46 -18.85
CA GLY A 114 36.78 0.39 -17.66
C GLY A 114 35.79 1.55 -17.58
N ASN A 115 34.58 1.30 -17.11
CA ASN A 115 33.59 2.37 -16.88
C ASN A 115 34.03 3.24 -15.68
N GLY A 116 33.73 4.55 -15.75
CA GLY A 116 33.82 5.44 -14.59
C GLY A 116 32.78 5.10 -13.53
N GLY A 117 33.13 5.31 -12.26
CA GLY A 117 32.22 5.16 -11.14
C GLY A 117 31.23 6.31 -11.05
N ASP A 118 30.01 6.04 -10.60
CA ASP A 118 29.02 7.10 -10.29
C ASP A 118 29.48 7.91 -9.08
N GLY A 119 29.20 9.22 -9.04
CA GLY A 119 29.34 10.06 -7.87
C GLY A 119 28.32 9.72 -6.80
N GLY A 120 28.68 9.86 -5.53
CA GLY A 120 27.76 9.65 -4.40
C GLY A 120 26.79 10.81 -4.25
N ASP A 121 25.53 10.53 -3.87
CA ASP A 121 24.56 11.57 -3.50
C ASP A 121 25.05 12.36 -2.29
N GLY A 122 24.75 13.66 -2.22
CA GLY A 122 24.91 14.48 -1.03
C GLY A 122 23.96 14.03 0.10
N GLY A 123 24.36 14.22 1.36
CA GLY A 123 23.55 13.95 2.51
C GLY A 123 22.45 15.00 2.71
N ASP A 124 21.28 14.60 3.24
CA ASP A 124 20.25 15.55 3.64
C ASP A 124 20.70 16.36 4.88
N GLY A 125 20.30 17.64 4.96
CA GLY A 125 20.44 18.44 6.18
C GLY A 125 19.47 17.95 7.25
N GLY A 126 19.90 17.98 8.53
CA GLY A 126 19.05 17.69 9.68
C GLY A 126 17.98 18.78 9.90
N ASN A 127 16.83 18.42 10.44
CA ASN A 127 15.79 19.39 10.75
C ASN A 127 16.17 20.20 12.01
N GLY A 128 15.68 21.44 12.11
CA GLY A 128 15.74 22.21 13.36
C GLY A 128 14.90 21.56 14.45
N GLY A 129 15.33 21.71 15.70
CA GLY A 129 14.67 21.13 16.88
C GLY A 129 13.37 21.82 17.25
N SER A 130 12.53 21.14 18.03
CA SER A 130 11.26 21.68 18.52
C SER A 130 11.46 22.40 19.88
N LEU A 131 10.93 23.62 20.01
CA LEU A 131 10.90 24.38 21.26
C LEU A 131 9.51 24.36 21.85
N THR A 132 9.38 23.89 23.10
CA THR A 132 8.17 24.03 23.89
C THR A 132 8.41 25.05 25.00
N VAL A 133 7.60 26.08 25.08
CA VAL A 133 7.74 27.17 26.10
C VAL A 133 6.52 27.17 27.00
N HIS A 134 6.76 26.96 28.30
CA HIS A 134 5.79 27.24 29.33
C HIS A 134 5.92 28.72 29.76
N TYR A 135 4.81 29.41 29.94
CA TYR A 135 4.82 30.82 30.35
C TYR A 135 3.62 31.17 31.25
N THR A 136 3.77 32.22 32.01
CA THR A 136 2.65 32.86 32.75
C THR A 136 2.31 34.22 32.15
N ASN A 137 3.30 34.93 31.65
CA ASN A 137 3.12 36.19 30.95
C ASN A 137 3.67 36.06 29.52
N LEU A 138 2.83 36.30 28.53
CA LEU A 138 3.18 36.18 27.11
C LEU A 138 4.36 37.11 26.72
N ALA A 139 4.51 38.24 27.38
CA ALA A 139 5.60 39.18 27.12
C ALA A 139 6.99 38.58 27.41
N ASP A 140 7.08 37.60 28.30
CA ASP A 140 8.35 36.98 28.70
C ASP A 140 8.98 36.15 27.59
N LEU A 141 8.18 35.70 26.61
CA LEU A 141 8.70 35.00 25.42
C LEU A 141 9.68 35.89 24.63
N ARG A 142 9.55 37.20 24.69
CA ARG A 142 10.45 38.14 23.99
C ARG A 142 11.87 38.15 24.53
N SER A 143 12.11 37.55 25.68
CA SER A 143 13.46 37.35 26.23
C SER A 143 14.16 36.11 25.65
N ILE A 144 13.44 35.25 24.91
CA ILE A 144 13.97 34.00 24.34
C ILE A 144 14.45 34.25 22.93
N TYR A 145 15.73 34.17 22.69
CA TYR A 145 16.35 34.10 21.40
C TYR A 145 16.51 32.62 21.02
N VAL A 146 15.98 32.19 19.87
CA VAL A 146 16.11 30.82 19.40
C VAL A 146 16.60 30.79 17.96
N ARG A 147 17.52 29.87 17.72
CA ARG A 147 17.95 29.50 16.37
C ARG A 147 17.68 28.02 16.17
N ALA A 148 16.70 27.71 15.32
CA ALA A 148 16.25 26.37 14.98
C ALA A 148 16.17 26.20 13.46
N GLU A 149 17.28 26.53 12.79
CA GLU A 149 17.42 26.38 11.35
C GLU A 149 17.51 24.90 10.98
N GLY A 150 17.06 24.55 9.77
CA GLY A 150 17.42 23.28 9.17
C GLY A 150 18.85 23.30 8.65
N GLY A 151 19.55 22.20 8.74
CA GLY A 151 20.88 22.01 8.20
C GLY A 151 20.89 22.13 6.67
N ARG A 152 22.01 22.54 6.11
CA ARG A 152 22.20 22.65 4.66
C ARG A 152 22.34 21.28 4.03
N VAL A 153 22.11 21.25 2.72
CA VAL A 153 22.31 20.04 1.90
C VAL A 153 23.79 19.74 1.73
N GLY A 154 24.17 18.49 1.72
CA GLY A 154 25.45 18.03 1.18
C GLY A 154 25.46 18.11 -0.34
N ARG A 155 26.59 18.44 -0.94
CA ARG A 155 26.76 18.50 -2.39
C ARG A 155 26.92 17.09 -2.96
N PRO A 156 26.55 16.87 -4.23
CA PRO A 156 26.79 15.60 -4.87
C PRO A 156 28.27 15.42 -5.21
N GLY A 157 28.73 14.19 -5.18
CA GLY A 157 30.02 13.79 -5.77
C GLY A 157 29.93 13.81 -7.28
N ARG A 158 31.06 14.05 -7.93
CA ARG A 158 31.20 14.03 -9.37
C ARG A 158 31.39 12.61 -9.86
N SER A 159 30.99 12.36 -11.11
CA SER A 159 31.25 11.09 -11.77
C SER A 159 32.74 10.91 -12.14
N GLY A 160 33.17 9.66 -12.18
CA GLY A 160 34.44 9.30 -12.80
C GLY A 160 34.31 9.20 -14.32
N TYR A 161 35.42 9.43 -15.05
CA TYR A 161 35.49 9.25 -16.49
C TYR A 161 35.71 7.77 -16.83
N GLY A 162 35.23 7.34 -17.99
CA GLY A 162 35.56 6.04 -18.57
C GLY A 162 37.02 6.00 -19.05
N GLY A 163 37.63 4.81 -19.03
CA GLY A 163 38.94 4.54 -19.57
C GLY A 163 38.88 4.26 -21.06
N GLU A 164 40.01 4.43 -21.76
CA GLU A 164 40.12 4.18 -23.20
C GLU A 164 40.27 2.70 -23.49
N GLY A 165 39.62 2.20 -24.55
CA GLY A 165 39.79 0.86 -25.10
C GLY A 165 40.99 0.74 -26.01
N CYS A 166 41.47 -0.48 -26.28
CA CYS A 166 42.59 -0.76 -27.15
C CYS A 166 42.21 -0.52 -28.62
N GLN A 167 42.97 0.33 -29.31
CA GLN A 167 42.76 0.64 -30.72
C GLN A 167 43.62 -0.22 -31.63
N CYS A 168 43.02 -0.71 -32.72
CA CYS A 168 43.69 -1.52 -33.72
C CYS A 168 44.66 -0.67 -34.55
N ARG A 169 45.93 -1.04 -34.54
CA ARG A 169 46.96 -0.42 -35.41
C ARG A 169 46.81 -0.86 -36.87
N LYS A 170 46.50 -2.16 -37.08
CA LYS A 170 46.23 -2.75 -38.40
C LYS A 170 44.79 -3.34 -38.36
N ARG A 171 43.91 -2.77 -39.17
CA ARG A 171 42.50 -3.12 -39.16
C ARG A 171 42.16 -4.32 -40.03
N ARG A 172 43.01 -4.66 -41.02
CA ARG A 172 42.84 -5.84 -41.90
C ARG A 172 44.17 -6.39 -42.31
N TRP A 173 44.24 -7.69 -42.50
CA TRP A 173 45.39 -8.41 -43.03
C TRP A 173 44.93 -9.65 -43.73
N GLU A 174 45.79 -10.18 -44.60
CA GLU A 174 45.56 -11.39 -45.35
C GLU A 174 46.57 -12.43 -44.95
N GLU A 175 46.14 -13.66 -44.70
CA GLU A 175 46.99 -14.79 -44.45
C GLU A 175 46.78 -15.86 -45.54
N THR A 176 47.84 -16.27 -46.16
CA THR A 176 47.82 -17.28 -47.21
C THR A 176 48.31 -18.62 -46.65
N THR A 177 47.44 -19.62 -46.67
CA THR A 177 47.76 -20.99 -46.30
C THR A 177 47.87 -21.83 -47.54
N CYS A 178 49.02 -22.48 -47.74
CA CYS A 178 49.23 -23.40 -48.83
C CYS A 178 49.31 -24.83 -48.30
N THR A 179 48.61 -25.75 -48.96
CA THR A 179 48.65 -27.20 -48.72
C THR A 179 49.23 -27.94 -49.90
N GLY A 180 49.88 -29.04 -49.67
CA GLY A 180 50.60 -29.84 -50.72
C GLY A 180 52.06 -29.42 -50.89
N THR A 181 52.76 -30.12 -51.80
CA THR A 181 54.18 -29.82 -52.07
C THR A 181 54.27 -28.85 -53.25
N PRO A 182 55.09 -27.76 -53.14
CA PRO A 182 55.23 -26.78 -54.24
C PRO A 182 55.63 -27.49 -55.53
N GLY A 183 54.84 -27.27 -56.61
CA GLY A 183 55.05 -27.87 -57.91
C GLY A 183 54.34 -29.19 -58.14
N SER A 184 53.59 -29.74 -57.16
CA SER A 184 52.74 -30.92 -57.34
C SER A 184 51.29 -30.53 -57.69
N PRO A 185 50.50 -31.42 -58.34
CA PRO A 185 49.09 -31.15 -58.69
C PRO A 185 48.17 -30.91 -57.50
N ASP A 186 48.56 -31.26 -56.30
CA ASP A 186 47.81 -31.09 -55.05
C ASP A 186 48.20 -29.82 -54.32
N TYR A 187 49.15 -29.01 -54.87
CA TYR A 187 49.52 -27.73 -54.29
C TYR A 187 48.39 -26.69 -54.47
N SER A 188 47.80 -26.25 -53.40
CA SER A 188 46.73 -25.27 -53.39
C SER A 188 46.95 -24.24 -52.29
N CYS A 189 46.79 -22.97 -52.59
CA CYS A 189 46.90 -21.88 -51.64
C CYS A 189 45.49 -21.22 -51.47
N LYS A 190 45.10 -20.99 -50.26
CA LYS A 190 43.88 -20.25 -49.86
C LYS A 190 44.35 -19.00 -49.10
N THR A 191 43.89 -17.83 -49.57
CA THR A 191 44.09 -16.57 -48.83
C THR A 191 42.81 -16.25 -48.11
N GLU A 192 42.92 -15.95 -46.81
CA GLU A 192 41.81 -15.55 -45.94
C GLU A 192 42.08 -14.13 -45.41
N GLU A 193 41.06 -13.31 -45.38
CA GLU A 193 41.12 -11.94 -44.84
C GLU A 193 40.65 -11.97 -43.39
N PHE A 194 41.42 -11.36 -42.49
CA PHE A 194 41.09 -11.18 -41.08
C PHE A 194 41.02 -9.67 -40.75
N SER A 195 40.29 -9.38 -39.68
CA SER A 195 40.04 -8.01 -39.25
C SER A 195 40.33 -7.84 -37.76
N CYS A 196 40.54 -6.57 -37.39
CA CYS A 196 40.59 -6.14 -36.01
C CYS A 196 39.55 -5.08 -35.73
N THR A 197 38.78 -5.28 -34.65
CA THR A 197 37.79 -4.33 -34.14
C THR A 197 38.35 -3.62 -32.91
N ASP A 198 38.24 -2.28 -32.87
CA ASP A 198 38.69 -1.52 -31.70
C ASP A 198 37.88 -1.92 -30.42
N GLY A 199 38.56 -1.96 -29.29
CA GLY A 199 37.94 -2.06 -27.98
C GLY A 199 37.07 -0.82 -27.74
N LYS A 200 36.04 -0.97 -26.95
CA LYS A 200 35.13 0.12 -26.58
C LYS A 200 35.72 0.95 -25.47
N ASP A 201 35.56 2.25 -25.54
CA ASP A 201 35.85 3.11 -24.39
C ASP A 201 34.81 2.86 -23.27
N GLY A 202 35.25 2.91 -22.03
CA GLY A 202 34.41 2.88 -20.87
C GLY A 202 33.46 4.08 -20.87
N ARG A 203 32.31 3.92 -20.29
CA ARG A 203 31.34 5.00 -20.14
C ARG A 203 31.68 5.83 -18.92
N ASP A 204 31.45 7.14 -18.99
CA ASP A 204 31.50 7.99 -17.81
C ASP A 204 30.40 7.58 -16.82
N GLY A 205 30.67 7.69 -15.53
CA GLY A 205 29.70 7.57 -14.47
C GLY A 205 28.67 8.70 -14.54
N ARG A 206 27.77 8.72 -13.59
CA ARG A 206 26.77 9.80 -13.40
C ARG A 206 27.12 10.60 -12.16
N ASP A 207 26.91 11.90 -12.19
CA ASP A 207 27.02 12.72 -10.98
C ASP A 207 25.95 12.30 -9.97
N GLY A 208 26.28 12.39 -8.69
CA GLY A 208 25.33 12.25 -7.60
C GLY A 208 24.25 13.33 -7.64
N ARG A 209 23.34 13.28 -6.70
CA ARG A 209 22.28 14.29 -6.52
C ARG A 209 22.52 15.08 -5.24
N ASP A 210 22.05 16.33 -5.19
CA ASP A 210 22.02 17.09 -3.96
C ASP A 210 21.13 16.41 -2.91
N GLY A 211 21.48 16.56 -1.63
CA GLY A 211 20.59 16.21 -0.52
C GLY A 211 19.38 17.13 -0.43
N ASN A 212 18.50 16.88 0.55
CA ASN A 212 17.38 17.76 0.87
C ASN A 212 17.77 18.75 1.98
N LEU A 213 17.22 19.97 1.91
CA LEU A 213 17.38 20.95 2.97
C LEU A 213 16.61 20.53 4.23
N GLY A 214 17.20 20.65 5.41
CA GLY A 214 16.51 20.50 6.67
C GLY A 214 15.39 21.53 6.85
N ARG A 215 14.33 21.16 7.56
CA ARG A 215 13.19 22.05 7.86
C ARG A 215 13.51 22.91 9.06
N LEU A 216 12.87 24.08 9.18
CA LEU A 216 12.92 24.89 10.40
C LEU A 216 12.30 24.10 11.57
N GLY A 217 12.82 24.36 12.77
CA GLY A 217 12.25 23.85 14.00
C GLY A 217 10.88 24.43 14.29
N THR A 218 10.13 23.80 15.21
CA THR A 218 8.74 24.17 15.55
C THR A 218 8.63 24.77 16.94
N LEU A 219 7.63 25.64 17.14
CA LEU A 219 7.31 26.24 18.44
C LEU A 219 5.98 25.76 18.96
N ALA A 220 5.94 25.35 20.23
CA ALA A 220 4.73 25.15 21.00
C ALA A 220 4.77 26.04 22.26
N ILE A 221 3.67 26.71 22.57
CA ILE A 221 3.56 27.54 23.76
C ILE A 221 2.42 27.07 24.66
N ILE A 222 2.67 27.11 25.99
CA ILE A 222 1.75 26.56 26.99
C ILE A 222 1.62 27.60 28.13
N ASN A 223 0.42 28.15 28.29
CA ASN A 223 0.13 29.06 29.39
C ASN A 223 -0.11 28.27 30.69
N SER A 224 0.95 27.70 31.23
CA SER A 224 0.95 26.93 32.49
C SER A 224 2.38 26.80 33.03
N THR A 225 2.55 26.79 34.34
CA THR A 225 3.80 26.47 34.98
C THR A 225 4.04 24.97 35.11
N GLU A 226 2.97 24.18 35.03
CA GLU A 226 3.07 22.75 35.23
C GLU A 226 3.12 22.04 33.86
N PRO A 227 3.84 20.91 33.76
CA PRO A 227 3.82 20.05 32.57
C PRO A 227 2.41 19.57 32.27
N LEU A 228 2.05 19.50 30.98
CA LEU A 228 0.78 18.94 30.58
C LEU A 228 0.74 17.45 30.89
N LEU A 229 -0.42 17.00 31.38
CA LEU A 229 -0.67 15.58 31.54
C LEU A 229 -0.69 14.87 30.18
N PRO A 230 -0.25 13.61 30.12
CA PRO A 230 -0.24 12.84 28.87
C PRO A 230 -1.65 12.64 28.31
N ASP A 231 -1.77 12.65 27.01
CA ASP A 231 -3.02 12.41 26.30
C ASP A 231 -3.41 10.93 26.37
N GLN A 232 -4.71 10.70 26.60
CA GLN A 232 -5.37 9.41 26.49
C GLN A 232 -6.65 9.58 25.66
N PRO A 233 -6.54 9.97 24.39
CA PRO A 233 -7.70 10.34 23.57
C PRO A 233 -8.50 9.13 23.08
N THR A 234 -7.94 7.93 23.15
CA THR A 234 -8.56 6.70 22.68
C THR A 234 -8.43 5.58 23.70
N ALA A 235 -9.40 4.69 23.72
CA ALA A 235 -9.34 3.44 24.46
C ALA A 235 -9.90 2.31 23.61
N THR A 236 -9.25 1.16 23.61
CA THR A 236 -9.74 -0.05 22.97
C THR A 236 -10.08 -1.05 24.06
N VAL A 237 -11.34 -1.48 24.09
CA VAL A 237 -11.90 -2.28 25.19
C VAL A 237 -12.70 -3.43 24.62
N ALA A 238 -12.57 -4.62 25.20
CA ALA A 238 -13.44 -5.73 24.82
C ALA A 238 -14.92 -5.37 25.07
N MET A 239 -15.78 -5.64 24.10
CA MET A 239 -17.20 -5.27 24.14
C MET A 239 -17.88 -5.74 25.42
N SER A 240 -17.55 -6.95 25.90
CA SER A 240 -18.08 -7.53 27.14
C SER A 240 -17.70 -6.75 28.41
N GLN A 241 -16.69 -5.89 28.35
CA GLN A 241 -16.22 -5.09 29.50
C GLN A 241 -16.79 -3.66 29.52
N LEU A 242 -17.52 -3.25 28.48
CA LEU A 242 -18.04 -1.88 28.37
C LEU A 242 -19.25 -1.66 29.28
N GLN A 243 -20.12 -2.65 29.43
CA GLN A 243 -21.36 -2.50 30.18
C GLN A 243 -21.11 -2.19 31.66
N GLY A 244 -21.72 -1.12 32.16
CA GLY A 244 -21.65 -0.74 33.59
C GLY A 244 -20.27 -0.22 34.05
N LYS A 245 -19.42 0.22 33.12
CA LYS A 245 -18.13 0.85 33.42
C LYS A 245 -18.06 2.23 32.78
N LEU A 246 -17.40 3.14 33.52
CA LEU A 246 -17.09 4.49 33.05
C LEU A 246 -15.66 4.52 32.53
N PHE A 247 -15.46 5.02 31.30
CA PHE A 247 -14.16 5.18 30.68
C PHE A 247 -13.87 6.65 30.51
N THR A 248 -12.84 7.16 31.20
CA THR A 248 -12.44 8.56 31.09
C THR A 248 -11.33 8.70 30.06
N LEU A 249 -11.55 9.56 29.09
CA LEU A 249 -10.60 9.92 28.03
C LEU A 249 -10.21 11.38 28.17
N SER A 250 -8.99 11.70 27.76
CA SER A 250 -8.48 13.05 27.87
C SER A 250 -7.49 13.39 26.77
N LYS A 251 -7.50 14.64 26.35
CA LYS A 251 -6.51 15.16 25.39
C LYS A 251 -6.24 16.65 25.60
N ASN A 252 -5.04 17.08 25.23
CA ASN A 252 -4.69 18.48 25.18
C ASN A 252 -5.11 19.06 23.84
N LYS A 253 -5.89 20.14 23.88
CA LYS A 253 -6.35 20.85 22.70
C LYS A 253 -5.35 21.93 22.32
N TRP A 254 -4.96 21.92 21.05
CA TRP A 254 -3.99 22.84 20.49
C TRP A 254 -4.62 23.68 19.39
N GLN A 255 -4.24 24.93 19.30
CA GLN A 255 -4.56 25.83 18.19
C GLN A 255 -3.30 26.19 17.43
N THR A 256 -3.33 26.03 16.11
CA THR A 256 -2.23 26.47 15.24
C THR A 256 -2.41 27.95 14.92
N LYS A 257 -1.36 28.73 15.13
CA LYS A 257 -1.30 30.17 14.87
C LYS A 257 -0.07 30.53 14.05
N ILE A 258 -0.03 31.75 13.52
CA ILE A 258 1.09 32.33 12.77
C ILE A 258 1.61 33.53 13.55
N GLY A 259 2.92 33.74 13.52
CA GLY A 259 3.56 34.86 14.18
C GLY A 259 4.56 34.48 15.26
N ALA A 260 5.08 33.23 15.26
CA ALA A 260 6.08 32.76 16.21
C ALA A 260 7.26 33.73 16.37
N ILE A 261 7.77 34.24 15.24
CA ILE A 261 8.93 35.18 15.24
C ILE A 261 8.61 36.45 15.98
N SER A 262 7.37 36.94 16.00
CA SER A 262 6.97 38.15 16.73
C SER A 262 6.78 37.94 18.23
N LEU A 263 6.65 36.70 18.69
CA LEU A 263 6.56 36.32 20.09
C LEU A 263 7.92 36.23 20.77
N LEU A 264 8.95 35.89 20.02
CA LEU A 264 10.31 35.64 20.52
C LEU A 264 11.20 36.88 20.39
N ALA A 265 12.42 36.80 20.89
CA ALA A 265 13.39 37.86 20.76
C ALA A 265 13.71 38.18 19.30
N PRO A 266 13.96 39.44 18.92
CA PRO A 266 14.29 39.84 17.55
C PRO A 266 15.48 39.07 17.00
N GLY A 267 15.37 38.59 15.75
CA GLY A 267 16.41 37.80 15.11
C GLY A 267 16.30 36.30 15.33
N SER A 268 15.31 35.83 16.08
CA SER A 268 15.04 34.41 16.24
C SER A 268 14.66 33.76 14.87
N ILE A 269 15.15 32.55 14.66
CA ILE A 269 14.91 31.75 13.45
C ILE A 269 14.25 30.44 13.83
N ILE A 270 12.98 30.33 13.52
CA ILE A 270 12.12 29.16 13.77
C ILE A 270 10.95 29.23 12.79
N ASP A 271 10.18 28.14 12.62
CA ASP A 271 8.97 28.22 11.81
C ASP A 271 8.01 29.28 12.37
N ASN A 272 7.51 30.14 11.47
CA ASN A 272 6.58 31.20 11.86
C ASN A 272 5.21 30.67 12.29
N GLN A 273 4.88 29.42 11.96
CA GLN A 273 3.72 28.73 12.46
C GLN A 273 4.03 28.10 13.83
N TYR A 274 3.14 28.27 14.79
CA TYR A 274 3.30 27.72 16.13
C TYR A 274 2.01 27.11 16.65
N ARG A 275 2.13 26.24 17.65
CA ARG A 275 0.99 25.65 18.35
C ARG A 275 0.85 26.27 19.72
N GLU A 276 -0.37 26.70 20.06
CA GLU A 276 -0.71 27.20 21.39
C GLU A 276 -1.63 26.21 22.10
N PHE A 277 -1.28 25.85 23.31
CA PHE A 277 -2.17 25.06 24.16
C PHE A 277 -3.38 25.90 24.55
N VAL A 278 -4.58 25.38 24.32
CA VAL A 278 -5.85 26.06 24.61
C VAL A 278 -6.41 25.57 25.95
N GLU A 279 -6.62 24.28 26.06
CA GLU A 279 -7.22 23.65 27.23
C GLU A 279 -6.97 22.14 27.21
N ARG A 280 -7.11 21.51 28.38
CA ARG A 280 -7.24 20.08 28.47
C ARG A 280 -8.71 19.69 28.45
N ILE A 281 -9.09 18.85 27.52
CA ILE A 281 -10.42 18.29 27.44
C ILE A 281 -10.46 16.91 28.08
N GLU A 282 -11.47 16.68 28.93
CA GLU A 282 -11.74 15.38 29.52
C GLU A 282 -13.22 15.05 29.30
N SER A 283 -13.51 13.81 29.00
CA SER A 283 -14.88 13.31 28.91
C SER A 283 -14.93 11.84 29.29
N SER A 284 -16.02 11.43 29.85
CA SER A 284 -16.25 10.03 30.21
C SER A 284 -17.27 9.41 29.27
N PHE A 285 -17.13 8.11 29.05
CA PHE A 285 -18.03 7.31 28.21
C PHE A 285 -18.69 6.22 29.06
N GLU A 286 -19.98 6.01 28.86
CA GLU A 286 -20.77 4.92 29.45
C GLU A 286 -21.61 4.23 28.37
N LEU A 287 -21.55 2.90 28.31
CA LEU A 287 -22.43 2.12 27.46
C LEU A 287 -23.64 1.64 28.24
N VAL A 288 -24.84 2.04 27.80
CA VAL A 288 -26.12 1.57 28.31
C VAL A 288 -26.68 0.56 27.32
N TRP A 289 -26.75 -0.71 27.73
CA TRP A 289 -27.20 -1.78 26.85
C TRP A 289 -28.64 -2.17 27.14
N ASN A 290 -29.58 -1.71 26.29
CA ASN A 290 -31.01 -1.98 26.37
C ASN A 290 -31.50 -2.96 25.29
N ALA A 291 -30.58 -3.49 24.46
CA ALA A 291 -30.96 -4.45 23.43
C ALA A 291 -31.53 -5.74 24.05
N PRO A 292 -32.53 -6.38 23.40
CA PRO A 292 -33.13 -7.64 23.88
C PRO A 292 -32.10 -8.78 24.00
N ARG A 293 -31.09 -8.76 23.12
CA ARG A 293 -29.96 -9.71 23.17
C ARG A 293 -28.89 -9.19 24.13
N SER A 294 -28.43 -10.07 25.03
CA SER A 294 -27.36 -9.71 25.95
C SER A 294 -26.05 -9.39 25.23
N ILE A 295 -25.31 -8.42 25.74
CA ILE A 295 -23.94 -8.10 25.22
C ILE A 295 -22.99 -9.32 25.35
N ARG A 296 -23.27 -10.23 26.31
CA ARG A 296 -22.47 -11.44 26.52
C ARG A 296 -22.71 -12.53 25.48
N ASP A 297 -23.77 -12.40 24.67
CA ASP A 297 -24.08 -13.36 23.60
C ASP A 297 -23.33 -13.08 22.32
N PHE A 298 -22.54 -11.98 22.31
CA PHE A 298 -21.58 -11.67 21.26
C PHE A 298 -20.22 -12.27 21.63
N PRO A 299 -19.41 -12.73 20.64
CA PRO A 299 -18.09 -13.30 20.92
C PRO A 299 -17.23 -12.34 21.74
N GLY A 300 -16.65 -12.85 22.83
CA GLY A 300 -16.00 -12.03 23.86
C GLY A 300 -14.66 -11.39 23.48
N GLN A 301 -14.19 -11.55 22.23
CA GLN A 301 -12.92 -11.02 21.75
C GLN A 301 -13.09 -9.77 20.86
N GLU A 302 -14.32 -9.34 20.60
CA GLU A 302 -14.58 -8.18 19.79
C GLU A 302 -14.28 -6.89 20.58
N ASN A 303 -13.39 -6.07 20.03
CA ASN A 303 -12.96 -4.83 20.64
C ASN A 303 -13.76 -3.65 20.09
N VAL A 304 -14.17 -2.77 20.98
CA VAL A 304 -14.77 -1.48 20.68
C VAL A 304 -13.73 -0.40 20.90
N THR A 305 -13.65 0.55 19.97
CA THR A 305 -12.77 1.72 20.09
C THR A 305 -13.58 2.93 20.51
N LEU A 306 -13.09 3.58 21.57
CA LEU A 306 -13.60 4.85 22.06
C LEU A 306 -12.64 5.95 21.65
N ALA A 307 -13.13 7.08 21.14
CA ALA A 307 -12.31 8.21 20.73
C ALA A 307 -12.90 9.55 21.16
N LEU A 308 -12.14 10.32 21.95
CA LEU A 308 -12.54 11.66 22.39
C LEU A 308 -12.44 12.67 21.26
N GLN A 309 -13.56 13.29 20.91
CA GLN A 309 -13.67 14.30 19.87
C GLN A 309 -13.38 15.72 20.43
N ASP A 310 -13.19 16.70 19.53
CA ASP A 310 -12.89 18.10 19.91
C ASP A 310 -14.05 18.83 20.56
N ASP A 311 -15.27 18.34 20.37
CA ASP A 311 -16.52 18.82 20.98
C ASP A 311 -16.82 18.18 22.33
N ARG A 312 -15.85 17.44 22.91
CA ARG A 312 -15.94 16.69 24.18
C ARG A 312 -16.88 15.47 24.13
N GLN A 313 -17.39 15.10 22.95
CA GLN A 313 -18.10 13.83 22.79
C GLN A 313 -17.12 12.69 22.64
N VAL A 314 -17.53 11.51 23.09
CA VAL A 314 -16.77 10.28 22.85
C VAL A 314 -17.47 9.49 21.74
N ALA A 315 -16.81 9.38 20.59
CA ALA A 315 -17.25 8.49 19.54
C ALA A 315 -16.99 7.04 19.93
N VAL A 316 -17.94 6.17 19.60
CA VAL A 316 -17.82 4.72 19.82
C VAL A 316 -17.85 4.03 18.47
N ASP A 317 -16.85 3.19 18.22
CA ASP A 317 -16.74 2.39 17.00
C ASP A 317 -16.79 0.90 17.37
N PHE A 318 -17.87 0.25 16.90
CA PHE A 318 -18.08 -1.19 17.10
C PHE A 318 -17.40 -1.97 15.97
N PRO A 319 -16.96 -3.21 16.23
CA PRO A 319 -16.37 -4.07 15.21
C PRO A 319 -17.32 -4.27 14.02
N GLU A 320 -16.75 -4.55 12.86
CA GLU A 320 -17.54 -4.70 11.62
C GLU A 320 -18.56 -5.84 11.70
N GLU A 321 -18.25 -6.85 12.48
CA GLU A 321 -19.09 -8.03 12.68
C GLU A 321 -20.31 -7.78 13.57
N VAL A 322 -20.33 -6.67 14.34
CA VAL A 322 -21.43 -6.32 15.24
C VAL A 322 -22.12 -5.05 14.76
N TRP A 323 -23.35 -5.19 14.31
CA TRP A 323 -24.18 -4.08 13.86
C TRP A 323 -25.06 -3.62 15.00
N VAL A 324 -24.87 -2.36 15.41
CA VAL A 324 -25.49 -1.80 16.61
C VAL A 324 -26.36 -0.60 16.25
N GLU A 325 -27.61 -0.62 16.68
CA GLU A 325 -28.50 0.53 16.65
C GLU A 325 -28.54 1.16 18.04
N GLY A 326 -28.30 2.46 18.11
CA GLY A 326 -28.31 3.18 19.36
C GLY A 326 -28.36 4.68 19.17
N LYS A 327 -28.41 5.39 20.29
CA LYS A 327 -28.43 6.85 20.33
C LYS A 327 -27.38 7.36 21.32
N THR A 328 -26.67 8.42 20.92
CA THR A 328 -25.76 9.13 21.82
C THR A 328 -26.53 10.21 22.57
N SER A 329 -26.28 10.31 23.87
CA SER A 329 -26.71 11.43 24.70
C SER A 329 -25.52 11.92 25.52
N GLN A 330 -25.55 13.18 25.93
CA GLN A 330 -24.49 13.78 26.78
C GLN A 330 -25.13 14.44 27.99
N GLN A 331 -24.65 14.04 29.17
CA GLN A 331 -25.07 14.62 30.46
C GLN A 331 -23.84 14.78 31.35
N GLU A 332 -23.65 15.99 31.92
CA GLU A 332 -22.61 16.29 32.93
C GLU A 332 -21.19 15.83 32.52
N GLY A 333 -20.82 15.98 31.25
CA GLY A 333 -19.50 15.55 30.76
C GLY A 333 -19.36 14.04 30.49
N ILE A 334 -20.47 13.28 30.61
CA ILE A 334 -20.52 11.86 30.29
C ILE A 334 -21.24 11.69 28.95
N THR A 335 -20.57 11.07 28.01
CA THR A 335 -21.20 10.58 26.76
C THR A 335 -21.78 9.20 27.01
N GLN A 336 -23.11 9.09 26.96
CA GLN A 336 -23.81 7.83 27.03
C GLN A 336 -24.20 7.36 25.64
N PHE A 337 -23.86 6.12 25.28
CA PHE A 337 -24.36 5.47 24.08
C PHE A 337 -25.35 4.38 24.50
N ILE A 338 -26.64 4.62 24.15
CA ILE A 338 -27.76 3.77 24.53
C ILE A 338 -28.06 2.85 23.35
N VAL A 339 -27.73 1.56 23.49
CA VAL A 339 -27.99 0.54 22.48
C VAL A 339 -29.43 0.06 22.58
N SER A 340 -30.18 0.16 21.49
CA SER A 340 -31.56 -0.35 21.38
C SER A 340 -31.62 -1.75 20.77
N ASN A 341 -30.79 -2.02 19.77
CA ASN A 341 -30.69 -3.30 19.10
C ASN A 341 -29.26 -3.60 18.68
N ALA A 342 -28.92 -4.89 18.64
CA ALA A 342 -27.63 -5.34 18.12
C ALA A 342 -27.77 -6.73 17.47
N ILE A 343 -27.11 -6.93 16.33
CA ILE A 343 -27.09 -8.18 15.59
C ILE A 343 -25.65 -8.50 15.13
N HIS A 344 -25.38 -9.77 14.92
CA HIS A 344 -24.12 -10.19 14.31
C HIS A 344 -24.26 -10.18 12.78
N GLN A 345 -23.24 -9.71 12.05
CA GLN A 345 -23.24 -9.64 10.58
C GLN A 345 -23.61 -11.00 9.94
N GLN A 346 -23.13 -12.10 10.51
CA GLN A 346 -23.46 -13.45 10.02
C GLN A 346 -24.97 -13.78 10.08
N GLU A 347 -25.74 -13.13 10.96
CA GLU A 347 -27.19 -13.30 11.06
C GLU A 347 -27.91 -12.59 9.92
N VAL A 348 -27.27 -11.62 9.29
CA VAL A 348 -27.88 -10.84 8.18
C VAL A 348 -27.97 -11.67 6.91
N THR A 349 -27.03 -12.58 6.64
CA THR A 349 -26.97 -13.39 5.43
C THR A 349 -27.51 -14.81 5.62
N GLN A 350 -28.65 -14.95 6.31
CA GLN A 350 -29.26 -16.24 6.65
C GLN A 350 -30.58 -16.52 5.91
N LEU A 351 -30.79 -15.88 4.74
CA LEU A 351 -31.92 -16.19 3.88
C LEU A 351 -31.69 -17.53 3.17
N THR A 352 -32.70 -18.38 3.19
CA THR A 352 -32.68 -19.62 2.43
C THR A 352 -33.97 -19.78 1.64
N ARG A 353 -33.92 -20.46 0.49
CA ARG A 353 -35.11 -20.80 -0.27
C ARG A 353 -36.02 -21.69 0.56
N ALA A 354 -37.28 -21.32 0.65
CA ALA A 354 -38.32 -22.13 1.26
C ALA A 354 -39.11 -22.89 0.17
N ASP A 355 -39.61 -22.18 -0.85
CA ASP A 355 -40.43 -22.79 -1.91
C ASP A 355 -40.31 -22.01 -3.23
N PHE A 356 -40.70 -22.72 -4.34
CA PHE A 356 -40.97 -22.13 -5.64
C PHE A 356 -42.22 -22.81 -6.19
N SER A 357 -43.31 -22.07 -6.28
CA SER A 357 -44.62 -22.65 -6.52
C SER A 357 -45.51 -21.71 -7.34
N GLY A 358 -46.60 -22.28 -7.82
CA GLY A 358 -47.55 -21.61 -8.73
C GLY A 358 -47.06 -21.52 -10.15
N ASN A 359 -47.85 -20.87 -10.99
CA ASN A 359 -47.57 -20.64 -12.42
C ASN A 359 -48.30 -19.40 -12.92
N GLY A 360 -47.94 -18.92 -14.10
CA GLY A 360 -48.52 -17.70 -14.67
C GLY A 360 -48.41 -16.51 -13.69
N THR A 361 -49.48 -15.77 -13.50
CA THR A 361 -49.55 -14.61 -12.59
C THR A 361 -49.43 -14.97 -11.11
N ASN A 362 -49.57 -16.26 -10.77
CA ASN A 362 -49.47 -16.77 -9.41
C ASN A 362 -48.11 -17.38 -9.06
N LEU A 363 -47.13 -17.28 -9.97
CA LEU A 363 -45.75 -17.77 -9.72
C LEU A 363 -45.11 -17.03 -8.58
N THR A 364 -44.64 -17.75 -7.55
CA THR A 364 -44.01 -17.19 -6.36
C THR A 364 -42.70 -17.87 -6.05
N PHE A 365 -41.79 -17.10 -5.47
CA PHE A 365 -40.53 -17.58 -4.91
C PHE A 365 -40.49 -17.20 -3.42
N SER A 366 -40.38 -18.18 -2.55
CA SER A 366 -40.45 -17.98 -1.10
C SER A 366 -39.11 -18.22 -0.45
N LEU A 367 -38.78 -17.35 0.51
CA LEU A 367 -37.55 -17.39 1.31
C LEU A 367 -37.89 -17.44 2.79
N VAL A 368 -36.99 -17.98 3.58
CA VAL A 368 -37.07 -17.96 5.05
C VAL A 368 -35.77 -17.39 5.62
N ASP A 369 -35.88 -16.46 6.53
CA ASP A 369 -34.78 -15.96 7.34
C ASP A 369 -34.58 -16.90 8.55
N LYS A 370 -33.52 -17.69 8.47
CA LYS A 370 -33.19 -18.65 9.53
C LYS A 370 -32.69 -18.00 10.83
N ALA A 371 -32.12 -16.79 10.72
CA ALA A 371 -31.70 -16.02 11.88
C ALA A 371 -32.87 -15.38 12.63
N GLY A 372 -34.04 -15.27 12.00
CA GLY A 372 -35.23 -14.68 12.63
C GLY A 372 -35.09 -13.18 12.90
N LYS A 373 -34.34 -12.45 12.10
CA LYS A 373 -34.05 -11.02 12.30
C LYS A 373 -34.75 -10.08 11.31
N SER A 374 -35.67 -10.62 10.49
CA SER A 374 -36.33 -9.85 9.45
C SER A 374 -37.15 -8.65 9.96
N ASP A 375 -37.51 -8.62 11.24
CA ASP A 375 -38.20 -7.48 11.85
C ASP A 375 -37.28 -6.29 12.05
N LEU A 376 -36.00 -6.51 12.24
CA LEU A 376 -34.96 -5.47 12.43
C LEU A 376 -34.30 -5.08 11.11
N ILE A 377 -34.23 -5.99 10.15
CA ILE A 377 -33.44 -5.86 8.94
C ILE A 377 -34.32 -5.46 7.77
N THR A 378 -34.02 -4.33 7.13
CA THR A 378 -34.60 -3.96 5.84
C THR A 378 -34.02 -4.83 4.75
N THR A 379 -34.89 -5.40 3.90
CA THR A 379 -34.45 -6.32 2.83
C THR A 379 -35.02 -5.87 1.48
N GLU A 380 -34.13 -5.68 0.52
CA GLU A 380 -34.44 -5.39 -0.88
C GLU A 380 -33.99 -6.54 -1.75
N PHE A 381 -34.70 -6.80 -2.83
CA PHE A 381 -34.39 -7.94 -3.71
C PHE A 381 -34.15 -7.45 -5.13
N TRP A 382 -33.04 -7.88 -5.70
CA TRP A 382 -32.76 -7.82 -7.12
C TRP A 382 -32.76 -9.23 -7.70
N ILE A 383 -33.33 -9.41 -8.89
CA ILE A 383 -33.49 -10.72 -9.51
C ILE A 383 -33.04 -10.68 -10.97
N LYS A 384 -32.36 -11.76 -11.38
CA LYS A 384 -32.16 -12.13 -12.78
C LYS A 384 -32.89 -13.45 -13.05
N TYR A 385 -33.98 -13.34 -13.83
CA TYR A 385 -34.84 -14.47 -14.17
C TYR A 385 -34.55 -14.90 -15.60
N ARG A 386 -34.08 -16.13 -15.75
CA ARG A 386 -33.70 -16.72 -17.04
C ARG A 386 -34.52 -17.96 -17.30
N THR A 387 -34.85 -18.23 -18.58
CA THR A 387 -35.56 -19.44 -19.00
C THR A 387 -34.85 -20.15 -20.12
N ALA A 388 -34.94 -21.49 -20.14
CA ALA A 388 -34.51 -22.30 -21.24
C ALA A 388 -35.73 -22.97 -21.93
N ARG A 389 -35.73 -23.00 -23.24
CA ARG A 389 -36.67 -23.82 -23.98
C ARG A 389 -36.12 -25.24 -24.09
N THR A 390 -36.76 -26.20 -23.46
CA THR A 390 -36.47 -27.63 -23.63
C THR A 390 -37.01 -28.06 -25.00
N LEU A 391 -36.11 -28.27 -25.97
CA LEU A 391 -36.47 -28.93 -27.22
C LEU A 391 -36.45 -30.44 -26.96
N PRO A 392 -37.57 -31.18 -27.19
CA PRO A 392 -37.62 -32.63 -27.02
C PRO A 392 -36.57 -33.30 -27.92
N GLY A 393 -35.64 -34.05 -27.37
CA GLY A 393 -34.72 -34.92 -28.09
C GLY A 393 -33.25 -34.52 -28.14
N PHE A 394 -32.82 -33.40 -27.60
CA PHE A 394 -31.43 -33.03 -27.57
C PHE A 394 -30.90 -32.78 -26.12
N ARG A 395 -29.99 -33.65 -25.67
CA ARG A 395 -29.14 -33.40 -24.50
C ARG A 395 -28.07 -32.36 -24.87
N ARG A 396 -28.46 -31.10 -25.06
CA ARG A 396 -27.51 -29.96 -25.10
C ARG A 396 -27.67 -29.14 -23.84
N THR A 397 -26.57 -28.59 -23.36
CA THR A 397 -26.54 -27.55 -22.33
C THR A 397 -27.64 -26.53 -22.60
N ALA A 398 -28.59 -26.38 -21.68
CA ALA A 398 -29.72 -25.47 -21.84
C ALA A 398 -29.20 -24.04 -22.05
N ASP A 399 -29.59 -23.42 -23.15
CA ASP A 399 -29.28 -22.01 -23.44
C ASP A 399 -30.31 -21.16 -22.71
N TYR A 400 -29.91 -20.60 -21.54
CA TYR A 400 -30.78 -19.76 -20.72
C TYR A 400 -30.77 -18.33 -21.22
N ARG A 401 -31.96 -17.78 -21.52
CA ARG A 401 -32.15 -16.39 -21.93
C ARG A 401 -32.77 -15.59 -20.80
N THR A 402 -32.24 -14.38 -20.53
CA THR A 402 -32.79 -13.46 -19.56
C THR A 402 -34.13 -12.94 -20.01
N GLN A 403 -35.15 -13.12 -19.17
CA GLN A 403 -36.51 -12.62 -19.39
C GLN A 403 -36.80 -11.36 -18.53
N TYR A 404 -36.15 -11.29 -17.39
CA TYR A 404 -36.22 -10.11 -16.51
C TYR A 404 -34.92 -9.97 -15.73
N GLU A 405 -34.48 -8.73 -15.56
CA GLU A 405 -33.31 -8.40 -14.75
C GLU A 405 -33.56 -7.03 -14.11
N GLY A 406 -33.57 -6.96 -12.76
CA GLY A 406 -33.81 -5.71 -12.04
C GLY A 406 -34.32 -5.91 -10.63
N ASN A 407 -34.59 -4.80 -9.95
CA ASN A 407 -35.15 -4.83 -8.60
C ASN A 407 -36.59 -5.37 -8.62
N ILE A 408 -36.94 -6.15 -7.59
CA ILE A 408 -38.31 -6.58 -7.35
C ILE A 408 -39.01 -5.40 -6.65
N PRO A 409 -40.09 -4.83 -7.22
CA PRO A 409 -40.85 -3.76 -6.60
C PRO A 409 -41.36 -4.17 -5.22
N GLU A 410 -41.32 -3.27 -4.24
CA GLU A 410 -41.75 -3.52 -2.87
C GLU A 410 -43.17 -4.09 -2.79
N GLY A 411 -44.09 -3.59 -3.61
CA GLY A 411 -45.49 -4.09 -3.69
C GLY A 411 -45.60 -5.56 -4.18
N LEU A 412 -44.53 -6.14 -4.69
CA LEU A 412 -44.48 -7.57 -5.09
C LEU A 412 -43.78 -8.46 -4.07
N VAL A 413 -43.27 -7.87 -3.00
CA VAL A 413 -42.66 -8.56 -1.87
C VAL A 413 -43.62 -8.54 -0.69
N SER A 414 -44.03 -9.68 -0.21
CA SER A 414 -44.80 -9.78 1.02
C SER A 414 -43.97 -10.50 2.09
N ARG A 415 -44.01 -9.97 3.31
CA ARG A 415 -43.34 -10.58 4.46
C ARG A 415 -44.35 -10.96 5.53
N HIS A 416 -44.24 -12.17 6.02
CA HIS A 416 -44.95 -12.61 7.21
C HIS A 416 -43.96 -13.25 8.19
N ASN A 417 -43.72 -12.58 9.30
CA ASN A 417 -42.61 -12.90 10.21
C ASN A 417 -41.26 -12.99 9.48
N ASN A 418 -40.66 -14.16 9.50
CA ASN A 418 -39.36 -14.45 8.88
C ASN A 418 -39.49 -15.05 7.46
N HIS A 419 -40.68 -15.06 6.87
CA HIS A 419 -40.93 -15.58 5.54
C HIS A 419 -41.16 -14.43 4.56
N PHE A 420 -40.45 -14.44 3.46
CA PHE A 420 -40.65 -13.54 2.33
C PHE A 420 -41.26 -14.32 1.18
N THR A 421 -42.27 -13.73 0.54
CA THR A 421 -42.87 -14.26 -0.70
C THR A 421 -42.73 -13.20 -1.80
N LEU A 422 -41.98 -13.56 -2.83
CA LEU A 422 -41.72 -12.74 -4.01
C LEU A 422 -42.70 -13.17 -5.12
N ASN A 423 -43.59 -12.24 -5.55
CA ASN A 423 -44.63 -12.52 -6.56
C ASN A 423 -44.05 -12.36 -7.96
N LEU A 424 -43.28 -13.37 -8.43
CA LEU A 424 -42.56 -13.33 -9.71
C LEU A 424 -43.50 -13.27 -10.90
N GLY A 425 -44.68 -13.91 -10.79
CA GLY A 425 -45.69 -13.91 -11.84
C GLY A 425 -46.28 -12.55 -12.17
N LYS A 426 -46.02 -11.50 -11.35
CA LYS A 426 -46.44 -10.13 -11.57
C LYS A 426 -45.32 -9.22 -12.11
N LEU A 427 -44.12 -9.75 -12.26
CA LEU A 427 -43.03 -9.05 -12.95
C LEU A 427 -43.36 -8.92 -14.44
N PRO A 428 -42.78 -7.97 -15.18
CA PRO A 428 -43.01 -7.78 -16.60
C PRO A 428 -42.31 -8.90 -17.44
N ILE A 429 -42.76 -10.14 -17.24
CA ILE A 429 -42.27 -11.33 -17.90
C ILE A 429 -43.43 -11.83 -18.80
N GLU A 430 -43.14 -12.16 -20.06
CA GLU A 430 -44.17 -12.68 -20.97
C GLU A 430 -44.76 -13.99 -20.45
N SER A 431 -46.08 -14.13 -20.57
CA SER A 431 -46.82 -15.25 -19.99
C SER A 431 -46.36 -16.62 -20.44
N GLU A 432 -45.77 -16.73 -21.63
CA GLU A 432 -45.23 -18.00 -22.15
C GLU A 432 -44.06 -18.55 -21.32
N TYR A 433 -43.29 -17.68 -20.66
CA TYR A 433 -42.15 -18.03 -19.81
C TYR A 433 -42.55 -18.32 -18.33
N LEU A 434 -43.82 -18.20 -18.02
CA LEU A 434 -44.38 -18.49 -16.70
C LEU A 434 -45.26 -19.77 -16.67
N LYS A 435 -45.28 -20.54 -17.76
CA LYS A 435 -46.10 -21.73 -17.90
C LYS A 435 -45.45 -22.96 -17.25
N PRO A 436 -46.27 -23.94 -16.79
CA PRO A 436 -45.74 -25.24 -16.36
C PRO A 436 -44.88 -25.92 -17.45
N GLY A 437 -43.77 -26.53 -17.03
CA GLY A 437 -42.80 -27.19 -17.93
C GLY A 437 -41.67 -26.28 -18.39
N VAL A 438 -41.66 -24.98 -18.07
CA VAL A 438 -40.57 -24.08 -18.38
C VAL A 438 -39.45 -24.26 -17.37
N GLU A 439 -38.24 -24.52 -17.88
CA GLU A 439 -37.03 -24.53 -17.03
C GLU A 439 -36.61 -23.10 -16.70
N VAL A 440 -36.36 -22.84 -15.45
CA VAL A 440 -36.05 -21.51 -14.89
C VAL A 440 -34.72 -21.58 -14.18
N ASP A 441 -33.92 -20.51 -14.34
CA ASP A 441 -32.70 -20.26 -13.63
C ASP A 441 -32.79 -18.83 -13.01
N ILE A 442 -32.80 -18.78 -11.70
CA ILE A 442 -32.97 -17.57 -10.90
C ILE A 442 -31.65 -17.28 -10.19
N GLU A 443 -31.16 -16.07 -10.37
CA GLU A 443 -30.15 -15.45 -9.55
C GLU A 443 -30.83 -14.33 -8.77
N LEU A 444 -30.88 -14.47 -7.45
CA LEU A 444 -31.49 -13.50 -6.54
C LEU A 444 -30.42 -12.90 -5.65
N ILE A 445 -30.34 -11.58 -5.60
CA ILE A 445 -29.48 -10.84 -4.68
C ILE A 445 -30.40 -10.14 -3.68
N ALA A 446 -30.20 -10.48 -2.39
CA ALA A 446 -30.89 -9.83 -1.30
C ALA A 446 -29.92 -8.84 -0.62
N THR A 447 -30.18 -7.54 -0.75
CA THR A 447 -29.49 -6.47 -0.03
C THR A 447 -30.17 -6.28 1.32
N ARG A 448 -29.45 -6.55 2.40
CA ARG A 448 -30.02 -6.50 3.77
C ARG A 448 -29.27 -5.44 4.59
N SER A 449 -30.06 -4.53 5.20
CA SER A 449 -29.53 -3.34 5.88
C SER A 449 -30.06 -3.24 7.31
N PHE A 450 -29.19 -2.83 8.23
CA PHE A 450 -29.53 -2.54 9.62
C PHE A 450 -28.55 -1.51 10.19
N ALA A 451 -29.05 -0.52 10.93
CA ALA A 451 -28.23 0.49 11.62
C ALA A 451 -27.20 1.21 10.71
N GLY A 452 -27.58 1.49 9.46
CA GLY A 452 -26.73 2.19 8.48
C GLY A 452 -25.66 1.31 7.82
N ARG A 453 -25.59 0.01 8.15
CA ARG A 453 -24.74 -0.98 7.48
C ARG A 453 -25.58 -1.85 6.54
N SER A 454 -24.96 -2.36 5.49
CA SER A 454 -25.62 -3.25 4.53
C SER A 454 -24.69 -4.35 4.06
N THR A 455 -25.31 -5.47 3.66
CA THR A 455 -24.58 -6.59 3.02
C THR A 455 -25.49 -7.26 2.01
N GLU A 456 -24.90 -7.97 1.07
CA GLU A 456 -25.61 -8.69 0.03
C GLU A 456 -25.50 -10.19 0.24
N GLN A 457 -26.60 -10.89 -0.05
CA GLN A 457 -26.64 -12.34 -0.09
C GLN A 457 -27.15 -12.79 -1.45
N LYS A 458 -26.35 -13.60 -2.13
CA LYS A 458 -26.71 -14.23 -3.39
C LYS A 458 -27.36 -15.57 -3.14
N ILE A 459 -28.49 -15.83 -3.81
CA ILE A 459 -29.27 -17.06 -3.78
C ILE A 459 -29.51 -17.50 -5.21
N ASP A 460 -28.88 -18.61 -5.62
CA ASP A 460 -29.07 -19.21 -6.95
C ASP A 460 -30.04 -20.36 -6.86
N TRP A 461 -30.96 -20.47 -7.84
CA TRP A 461 -31.90 -21.59 -7.92
C TRP A 461 -32.18 -21.94 -9.37
N ARG A 462 -32.23 -23.23 -9.65
CA ARG A 462 -32.69 -23.81 -10.92
C ARG A 462 -33.75 -24.84 -10.69
N GLY A 463 -34.73 -24.85 -11.60
CA GLY A 463 -35.81 -25.84 -11.60
C GLY A 463 -36.82 -25.60 -12.66
N GLU A 464 -37.91 -26.35 -12.60
CA GLU A 464 -39.02 -26.32 -13.57
C GLU A 464 -40.28 -25.79 -12.88
N ILE A 465 -41.05 -24.98 -13.60
CA ILE A 465 -42.38 -24.54 -13.15
C ILE A 465 -43.33 -25.73 -13.15
N LYS A 466 -43.84 -26.03 -11.96
CA LYS A 466 -44.79 -27.15 -11.77
C LYS A 466 -46.22 -26.74 -12.11
N ARG A 467 -47.04 -27.77 -12.35
CA ARG A 467 -48.49 -27.60 -12.55
C ARG A 467 -49.19 -27.23 -11.27
#